data_e28fb0d72c7fae882b9e1621989d9bb2
#
_entry.id   e28fb0d72c7fae882b9e1621989d9bb2
#
_cell.length_a   1.000
_cell.length_b   1.000
_cell.length_c   1.000
_cell.angle_alpha   90.00
_cell.angle_beta   90.00
_cell.angle_gamma   90.00
#
_symmetry.space_group_name_H-M   'P 1'
#
loop_
_entity.id
_entity.type
_entity.pdbx_description
1 polymer ?
#
loop_
_entity_poly.entity_id
_entity_poly.type
_entity_poly.pdbx_seq_one_letter_code
_entity_poly.pdbx_strand_id
1 'polypeptide(L)'
;MRITLVGSRHFGVTTFDMLRKHGVEIVRVVVADTDDRLAAAARAAGVEVVVQADPKLVAAPEIAEGTDLIVTAHSHARVSREALAAARLGGIGYHPSLLPRHRGLAAVEWTIREGDPIAGGTVYHLANRMDAGAIAAQEWCFVRKGETARELWERALAPLGQKLLAEMIDYAKTHQALPAKPQDEQFATKAPALAP
;
A
#
# COMPACT_ATOMS: atom_id res chain seq x y z
N MET A 1 14.14 -12.04 -3.78
CA MET A 1 13.82 -10.63 -3.52
C MET A 1 13.44 -10.50 -2.06
N ARG A 2 14.07 -9.58 -1.35
CA ARG A 2 13.89 -9.31 0.08
C ARG A 2 12.99 -8.10 0.31
N ILE A 3 11.97 -8.23 1.13
CA ILE A 3 10.94 -7.20 1.33
C ILE A 3 10.86 -6.80 2.81
N THR A 4 10.80 -5.50 3.08
CA THR A 4 10.26 -4.95 4.32
C THR A 4 8.79 -4.58 4.08
N LEU A 5 7.88 -5.23 4.80
CA LEU A 5 6.44 -4.95 4.73
C LEU A 5 6.05 -3.98 5.85
N VAL A 6 5.46 -2.86 5.48
CA VAL A 6 4.89 -1.88 6.41
C VAL A 6 3.38 -1.93 6.33
N GLY A 7 2.67 -2.16 7.42
CA GLY A 7 1.23 -2.27 7.29
C GLY A 7 0.48 -2.54 8.59
N SER A 8 -0.82 -2.81 8.42
CA SER A 8 -1.69 -3.09 9.56
C SER A 8 -2.96 -3.83 9.14
N ARG A 9 -3.67 -4.32 10.13
CA ARG A 9 -5.02 -4.89 10.03
C ARG A 9 -5.10 -6.08 9.06
N HIS A 10 -6.34 -6.36 8.58
CA HIS A 10 -6.61 -7.50 7.71
C HIS A 10 -5.91 -7.40 6.35
N PHE A 11 -5.90 -6.21 5.73
CA PHE A 11 -5.23 -6.02 4.43
C PHE A 11 -3.71 -6.21 4.53
N GLY A 12 -3.09 -5.80 5.64
CA GLY A 12 -1.69 -6.11 5.92
C GLY A 12 -1.43 -7.61 6.02
N VAL A 13 -2.29 -8.36 6.74
CA VAL A 13 -2.18 -9.82 6.87
C VAL A 13 -2.32 -10.52 5.52
N THR A 14 -3.35 -10.17 4.73
CA THR A 14 -3.55 -10.78 3.41
C THR A 14 -2.41 -10.46 2.45
N THR A 15 -1.82 -9.26 2.54
CA THR A 15 -0.63 -8.90 1.77
C THR A 15 0.60 -9.71 2.23
N PHE A 16 0.78 -9.90 3.54
CA PHE A 16 1.85 -10.75 4.08
C PHE A 16 1.74 -12.19 3.54
N ASP A 17 0.56 -12.78 3.56
CA ASP A 17 0.32 -14.13 3.05
C ASP A 17 0.52 -14.22 1.52
N MET A 18 0.06 -13.20 0.78
CA MET A 18 0.26 -13.09 -0.67
C MET A 18 1.76 -13.06 -1.01
N LEU A 19 2.54 -12.19 -0.34
CA LEU A 19 3.97 -12.06 -0.55
C LEU A 19 4.69 -13.40 -0.35
N ARG A 20 4.36 -14.14 0.73
CA ARG A 20 4.92 -15.46 0.99
C ARG A 20 4.60 -16.47 -0.11
N LYS A 21 3.35 -16.47 -0.61
CA LYS A 21 2.94 -17.34 -1.73
C LYS A 21 3.68 -17.04 -3.03
N HIS A 22 4.06 -15.78 -3.26
CA HIS A 22 4.85 -15.36 -4.41
C HIS A 22 6.38 -15.61 -4.25
N GLY A 23 6.78 -16.31 -3.18
CA GLY A 23 8.16 -16.76 -2.99
C GLY A 23 9.16 -15.63 -2.77
N VAL A 24 8.72 -14.53 -2.13
CA VAL A 24 9.63 -13.47 -1.67
C VAL A 24 9.96 -13.67 -0.20
N GLU A 25 11.13 -13.24 0.19
CA GLU A 25 11.58 -13.24 1.58
C GLU A 25 11.11 -11.97 2.28
N ILE A 26 10.20 -12.08 3.24
CA ILE A 26 9.82 -10.96 4.09
C ILE A 26 10.83 -10.92 5.25
N VAL A 27 11.76 -9.98 5.18
CA VAL A 27 12.86 -9.86 6.14
C VAL A 27 12.46 -9.10 7.39
N ARG A 28 11.47 -8.23 7.30
CA ARG A 28 10.93 -7.45 8.42
C ARG A 28 9.50 -7.02 8.16
N VAL A 29 8.71 -6.98 9.22
CA VAL A 29 7.39 -6.35 9.25
C VAL A 29 7.44 -5.14 10.18
N VAL A 30 6.98 -3.99 9.71
CA VAL A 30 6.91 -2.74 10.46
C VAL A 30 5.45 -2.40 10.71
N VAL A 31 5.09 -2.18 11.96
CA VAL A 31 3.72 -1.88 12.41
C VAL A 31 3.69 -0.64 13.29
N ALA A 32 2.55 0.04 13.34
CA ALA A 32 2.36 1.15 14.27
C ALA A 32 2.00 0.68 15.70
N ASP A 33 1.45 -0.53 15.83
CA ASP A 33 0.98 -1.10 17.08
C ASP A 33 1.49 -2.54 17.24
N THR A 34 2.04 -2.86 18.39
CA THR A 34 2.56 -4.20 18.72
C THR A 34 1.47 -5.27 18.73
N ASP A 35 0.22 -4.89 18.99
CA ASP A 35 -0.94 -5.80 19.08
C ASP A 35 -1.71 -5.93 17.77
N ASP A 36 -1.18 -5.34 16.68
CA ASP A 36 -1.78 -5.47 15.36
C ASP A 36 -1.77 -6.92 14.84
N ARG A 37 -2.80 -7.29 14.11
CA ARG A 37 -2.96 -8.63 13.52
C ARG A 37 -1.80 -9.00 12.60
N LEU A 38 -1.24 -8.04 11.88
CA LEU A 38 -0.07 -8.26 11.03
C LEU A 38 1.17 -8.59 11.87
N ALA A 39 1.36 -7.92 13.01
CA ALA A 39 2.45 -8.23 13.93
C ALA A 39 2.32 -9.66 14.48
N ALA A 40 1.11 -10.07 14.86
CA ALA A 40 0.85 -11.43 15.33
C ALA A 40 1.14 -12.48 14.23
N ALA A 41 0.70 -12.25 13.00
CA ALA A 41 0.95 -13.15 11.86
C ALA A 41 2.45 -13.26 11.54
N ALA A 42 3.17 -12.14 11.55
CA ALA A 42 4.61 -12.11 11.30
C ALA A 42 5.40 -12.88 12.38
N ARG A 43 5.09 -12.66 13.65
CA ARG A 43 5.72 -13.38 14.77
C ARG A 43 5.46 -14.89 14.69
N ALA A 44 4.22 -15.29 14.39
CA ALA A 44 3.87 -16.71 14.22
C ALA A 44 4.64 -17.38 13.06
N ALA A 45 5.04 -16.60 12.06
CA ALA A 45 5.85 -17.04 10.93
C ALA A 45 7.38 -16.92 11.17
N GLY A 46 7.81 -16.46 12.34
CA GLY A 46 9.23 -16.26 12.66
C GLY A 46 9.86 -15.04 11.96
N VAL A 47 9.05 -14.09 11.50
CA VAL A 47 9.53 -12.86 10.85
C VAL A 47 9.73 -11.77 11.91
N GLU A 48 10.82 -11.03 11.78
CA GLU A 48 11.13 -9.90 12.66
C GLU A 48 10.02 -8.84 12.60
N VAL A 49 9.57 -8.37 13.76
CA VAL A 49 8.57 -7.30 13.88
C VAL A 49 9.19 -6.09 14.57
N VAL A 50 9.10 -4.94 13.93
CA VAL A 50 9.51 -3.64 14.48
C VAL A 50 8.27 -2.76 14.65
N VAL A 51 8.15 -2.14 15.81
CA VAL A 51 7.13 -1.11 16.06
C VAL A 51 7.71 0.25 15.71
N GLN A 52 6.97 1.03 14.92
CA GLN A 52 7.39 2.38 14.53
C GLN A 52 7.64 3.27 15.75
N ALA A 53 8.74 4.01 15.72
CA ALA A 53 9.03 5.02 16.75
C ALA A 53 8.07 6.21 16.68
N ASP A 54 7.66 6.58 15.45
CA ASP A 54 6.62 7.58 15.16
C ASP A 54 5.51 6.92 14.33
N PRO A 55 4.25 6.85 14.81
CA PRO A 55 3.16 6.22 14.06
C PRO A 55 2.82 6.92 12.75
N LYS A 56 3.36 8.12 12.50
CA LYS A 56 3.15 8.89 11.25
C LYS A 56 4.34 8.81 10.29
N LEU A 57 5.45 8.20 10.68
CA LEU A 57 6.66 8.16 9.88
C LEU A 57 7.35 6.80 10.01
N VAL A 58 7.72 6.22 8.88
CA VAL A 58 8.65 5.10 8.79
C VAL A 58 10.04 5.65 8.47
N ALA A 59 10.97 5.48 9.39
CA ALA A 59 12.34 5.98 9.29
C ALA A 59 13.30 4.88 8.78
N ALA A 60 14.49 5.28 8.33
CA ALA A 60 15.47 4.35 7.78
C ALA A 60 15.89 3.20 8.74
N PRO A 61 16.05 3.39 10.06
CA PRO A 61 16.39 2.29 10.98
C PRO A 61 15.33 1.19 11.06
N GLU A 62 14.07 1.49 10.67
CA GLU A 62 12.98 0.53 10.67
C GLU A 62 12.99 -0.36 9.42
N ILE A 63 13.78 -0.02 8.40
CA ILE A 63 13.96 -0.83 7.19
C ILE A 63 15.11 -1.82 7.43
N ALA A 64 14.86 -3.09 7.15
CA ALA A 64 15.89 -4.12 7.29
C ALA A 64 17.02 -3.93 6.28
N GLU A 65 18.24 -4.18 6.70
CA GLU A 65 19.40 -4.16 5.83
C GLU A 65 19.23 -5.18 4.69
N GLY A 66 19.61 -4.77 3.47
CA GLY A 66 19.47 -5.59 2.27
C GLY A 66 18.05 -5.74 1.78
N THR A 67 17.12 -4.86 2.17
CA THR A 67 15.77 -4.78 1.59
C THR A 67 15.87 -4.39 0.12
N ASP A 68 15.27 -5.20 -0.76
CA ASP A 68 15.12 -4.85 -2.17
C ASP A 68 13.98 -3.87 -2.41
N LEU A 69 12.84 -4.07 -1.75
CA LEU A 69 11.62 -3.30 -1.95
C LEU A 69 10.86 -3.12 -0.63
N ILE A 70 10.39 -1.92 -0.37
CA ILE A 70 9.43 -1.64 0.69
C ILE A 70 8.02 -1.78 0.11
N VAL A 71 7.16 -2.53 0.78
CA VAL A 71 5.75 -2.65 0.42
C VAL A 71 4.90 -2.07 1.54
N THR A 72 3.98 -1.15 1.23
CA THR A 72 3.02 -0.64 2.22
C THR A 72 1.62 -1.21 1.96
N ALA A 73 0.98 -1.72 3.02
CA ALA A 73 -0.34 -2.33 2.98
C ALA A 73 -1.20 -1.86 4.16
N HIS A 74 -2.12 -0.95 3.92
CA HIS A 74 -2.92 -0.29 4.95
C HIS A 74 -2.03 0.41 5.99
N SER A 75 -1.16 1.28 5.53
CA SER A 75 -0.33 2.16 6.37
C SER A 75 -0.68 3.61 6.09
N HIS A 76 -0.88 4.39 7.17
CA HIS A 76 -1.08 5.83 7.10
C HIS A 76 0.22 6.62 7.36
N ALA A 77 1.30 5.91 7.66
CA ALA A 77 2.60 6.50 7.88
C ALA A 77 3.27 6.87 6.55
N ARG A 78 3.89 8.02 6.52
CA ARG A 78 4.78 8.40 5.43
C ARG A 78 6.10 7.63 5.56
N VAL A 79 6.64 7.13 4.46
CA VAL A 79 7.98 6.54 4.44
C VAL A 79 8.98 7.64 4.11
N SER A 80 10.01 7.81 4.94
CA SER A 80 11.01 8.87 4.76
C SER A 80 11.86 8.64 3.49
N ARG A 81 12.47 9.71 2.99
CA ARG A 81 13.37 9.62 1.83
C ARG A 81 14.55 8.68 2.11
N GLU A 82 15.08 8.74 3.31
CA GLU A 82 16.20 7.92 3.76
C GLU A 82 15.79 6.45 3.85
N ALA A 83 14.58 6.17 4.32
CA ALA A 83 14.01 4.81 4.33
C ALA A 83 13.83 4.27 2.90
N LEU A 84 13.27 5.07 1.99
CA LEU A 84 13.14 4.68 0.58
C LEU A 84 14.50 4.43 -0.08
N ALA A 85 15.51 5.24 0.24
CA ALA A 85 16.88 5.08 -0.29
C ALA A 85 17.60 3.84 0.27
N ALA A 86 17.16 3.30 1.41
CA ALA A 86 17.71 2.08 1.99
C ALA A 86 17.27 0.81 1.22
N ALA A 87 16.23 0.91 0.39
CA ALA A 87 15.76 -0.20 -0.43
C ALA A 87 16.15 0.01 -1.91
N ARG A 88 16.73 -1.02 -2.54
CA ARG A 88 17.26 -0.96 -3.91
C ARG A 88 16.23 -0.51 -4.96
N LEU A 89 14.98 -0.91 -4.82
CA LEU A 89 13.86 -0.54 -5.68
C LEU A 89 12.94 0.53 -5.06
N GLY A 90 13.36 1.14 -3.94
CA GLY A 90 12.51 2.07 -3.20
C GLY A 90 11.32 1.38 -2.57
N GLY A 91 10.13 1.94 -2.73
CA GLY A 91 8.92 1.39 -2.14
C GLY A 91 7.68 1.61 -2.98
N ILE A 92 6.72 0.70 -2.84
CA ILE A 92 5.39 0.78 -3.43
C ILE A 92 4.31 0.64 -2.36
N GLY A 93 3.14 1.21 -2.63
CA GLY A 93 1.96 1.07 -1.81
C GLY A 93 0.72 0.87 -2.66
N TYR A 94 -0.35 0.37 -2.04
CA TYR A 94 -1.66 0.31 -2.66
C TYR A 94 -2.55 1.43 -2.13
N HIS A 95 -3.16 2.19 -3.04
CA HIS A 95 -4.16 3.20 -2.74
C HIS A 95 -5.50 2.86 -3.42
N PRO A 96 -6.63 2.83 -2.68
CA PRO A 96 -7.91 2.39 -3.21
C PRO A 96 -8.64 3.50 -3.97
N SER A 97 -7.99 4.10 -4.94
CA SER A 97 -8.58 5.03 -5.92
C SER A 97 -7.85 4.96 -7.25
N LEU A 98 -8.43 5.57 -8.27
CA LEU A 98 -7.77 5.86 -9.55
C LEU A 98 -6.92 7.13 -9.39
N LEU A 99 -5.70 7.01 -8.86
CA LEU A 99 -4.80 8.15 -8.72
C LEU A 99 -4.60 8.87 -10.07
N PRO A 100 -4.62 10.21 -10.07
CA PRO A 100 -4.48 11.13 -8.94
C PRO A 100 -5.78 11.51 -8.22
N ARG A 101 -6.93 10.90 -8.55
CA ARG A 101 -8.17 11.19 -7.81
C ARG A 101 -8.12 10.61 -6.40
N HIS A 102 -8.74 11.33 -5.47
CA HIS A 102 -8.94 10.91 -4.07
C HIS A 102 -7.64 10.55 -3.33
N ARG A 103 -6.60 11.37 -3.46
CA ARG A 103 -5.40 11.26 -2.62
C ARG A 103 -5.77 11.53 -1.16
N GLY A 104 -5.41 10.65 -0.23
CA GLY A 104 -5.64 10.83 1.20
C GLY A 104 -6.30 9.66 1.90
N LEU A 105 -6.72 9.86 3.14
CA LEU A 105 -7.04 8.80 4.08
C LEU A 105 -8.40 8.12 3.85
N ALA A 106 -9.35 8.77 3.18
CA ALA A 106 -10.73 8.31 3.05
C ALA A 106 -11.16 8.15 1.58
N ALA A 107 -10.27 7.62 0.72
CA ALA A 107 -10.50 7.54 -0.73
C ALA A 107 -11.79 6.81 -1.11
N VAL A 108 -12.08 5.69 -0.47
CA VAL A 108 -13.27 4.87 -0.77
C VAL A 108 -14.55 5.59 -0.37
N GLU A 109 -14.54 6.22 0.81
CA GLU A 109 -15.67 7.01 1.32
C GLU A 109 -15.95 8.22 0.41
N TRP A 110 -14.91 8.90 -0.08
CA TRP A 110 -15.06 10.02 -1.00
C TRP A 110 -15.56 9.59 -2.37
N THR A 111 -15.12 8.43 -2.89
CA THR A 111 -15.68 7.83 -4.11
C THR A 111 -17.20 7.66 -4.01
N ILE A 112 -17.69 7.13 -2.88
CA ILE A 112 -19.13 6.96 -2.66
C ILE A 112 -19.83 8.31 -2.45
N ARG A 113 -19.25 9.20 -1.67
CA ARG A 113 -19.81 10.51 -1.34
C ARG A 113 -19.96 11.42 -2.56
N GLU A 114 -19.01 11.37 -3.48
CA GLU A 114 -19.06 12.13 -4.73
C GLU A 114 -19.96 11.45 -5.79
N GLY A 115 -20.41 10.23 -5.54
CA GLY A 115 -21.26 9.48 -6.47
C GLY A 115 -20.52 9.04 -7.71
N ASP A 116 -19.22 8.79 -7.61
CA ASP A 116 -18.42 8.34 -8.74
C ASP A 116 -18.97 6.98 -9.25
N PRO A 117 -19.28 6.85 -10.56
CA PRO A 117 -19.78 5.59 -11.11
C PRO A 117 -18.68 4.53 -11.27
N ILE A 118 -17.43 4.97 -11.22
CA ILE A 118 -16.23 4.15 -11.38
C ILE A 118 -15.30 4.39 -10.21
N ALA A 119 -14.85 3.31 -9.60
CA ALA A 119 -13.79 3.27 -8.60
C ALA A 119 -12.58 2.52 -9.16
N GLY A 120 -11.53 2.41 -8.40
CA GLY A 120 -10.39 1.58 -8.76
C GLY A 120 -9.32 1.56 -7.70
N GLY A 121 -8.21 0.96 -8.04
CA GLY A 121 -7.05 0.84 -7.19
C GLY A 121 -5.76 1.12 -7.95
N THR A 122 -4.80 1.66 -7.26
CA THR A 122 -3.51 2.02 -7.80
C THR A 122 -2.39 1.48 -6.92
N VAL A 123 -1.47 0.72 -7.51
CA VAL A 123 -0.14 0.51 -6.94
C VAL A 123 0.74 1.65 -7.43
N TYR A 124 1.37 2.37 -6.52
CA TYR A 124 2.15 3.55 -6.82
C TYR A 124 3.48 3.55 -6.06
N HIS A 125 4.48 4.24 -6.60
CA HIS A 125 5.74 4.46 -5.93
C HIS A 125 5.56 5.38 -4.72
N LEU A 126 6.08 4.97 -3.58
CA LEU A 126 6.10 5.81 -2.40
C LEU A 126 6.98 7.03 -2.66
N ALA A 127 6.52 8.19 -2.24
CA ALA A 127 7.17 9.47 -2.47
C ALA A 127 7.04 10.37 -1.24
N ASN A 128 7.75 11.50 -1.26
CA ASN A 128 7.72 12.46 -0.16
C ASN A 128 6.33 13.10 0.07
N ARG A 129 5.52 13.22 -0.99
CA ARG A 129 4.12 13.66 -0.92
C ARG A 129 3.20 12.45 -0.89
N MET A 130 2.22 12.47 0.02
CA MET A 130 1.22 11.40 0.15
C MET A 130 0.51 11.14 -1.19
N ASP A 131 0.45 9.87 -1.60
CA ASP A 131 -0.23 9.35 -2.78
C ASP A 131 0.11 10.04 -4.11
N ALA A 132 1.26 10.73 -4.19
CA ALA A 132 1.66 11.52 -5.35
C ALA A 132 2.80 10.91 -6.17
N GLY A 133 3.28 9.72 -5.81
CA GLY A 133 4.32 9.01 -6.57
C GLY A 133 3.80 8.46 -7.89
N ALA A 134 4.72 8.06 -8.76
CA ALA A 134 4.38 7.51 -10.07
C ALA A 134 3.53 6.23 -9.95
N ILE A 135 2.61 6.04 -10.88
CA ILE A 135 1.74 4.85 -10.97
C ILE A 135 2.57 3.68 -11.50
N ALA A 136 2.57 2.57 -10.76
CA ALA A 136 3.16 1.31 -11.20
C ALA A 136 2.12 0.41 -11.89
N ALA A 137 0.92 0.30 -11.32
CA ALA A 137 -0.22 -0.41 -11.90
C ALA A 137 -1.53 0.22 -11.45
N GLN A 138 -2.56 0.15 -12.28
CA GLN A 138 -3.87 0.72 -11.98
C GLN A 138 -4.97 -0.06 -12.70
N GLU A 139 -6.07 -0.31 -12.00
CA GLU A 139 -7.24 -0.98 -12.56
C GLU A 139 -8.50 -0.38 -11.94
N TRP A 140 -9.62 -0.46 -12.66
CA TRP A 140 -10.89 0.14 -12.27
C TRP A 140 -12.01 -0.91 -12.12
N CYS A 141 -13.08 -0.53 -11.44
CA CYS A 141 -14.31 -1.29 -11.34
C CYS A 141 -15.53 -0.36 -11.30
N PHE A 142 -16.70 -0.88 -11.66
CA PHE A 142 -17.95 -0.13 -11.47
C PHE A 142 -18.36 -0.10 -9.99
N VAL A 143 -18.86 1.06 -9.55
CA VAL A 143 -19.57 1.21 -8.28
C VAL A 143 -21.03 0.78 -8.50
N ARG A 144 -21.55 -0.09 -7.63
CA ARG A 144 -22.94 -0.55 -7.72
C ARG A 144 -23.88 0.51 -7.14
N LYS A 145 -25.10 0.58 -7.68
CA LYS A 145 -26.11 1.50 -7.16
C LYS A 145 -26.42 1.21 -5.68
N GLY A 146 -26.27 2.21 -4.83
CA GLY A 146 -26.52 2.11 -3.39
C GLY A 146 -25.44 1.38 -2.60
N GLU A 147 -24.29 1.07 -3.22
CA GLU A 147 -23.16 0.41 -2.56
C GLU A 147 -22.51 1.37 -1.53
N THR A 148 -22.22 0.85 -0.36
CA THR A 148 -21.49 1.57 0.68
C THR A 148 -19.98 1.47 0.44
N ALA A 149 -19.19 2.35 1.07
CA ALA A 149 -17.73 2.31 1.00
C ALA A 149 -17.17 0.96 1.48
N ARG A 150 -17.75 0.41 2.55
CA ARG A 150 -17.36 -0.91 3.07
C ARG A 150 -17.62 -2.03 2.06
N GLU A 151 -18.80 -2.06 1.46
CA GLU A 151 -19.15 -3.08 0.45
C GLU A 151 -18.25 -2.98 -0.79
N LEU A 152 -18.00 -1.75 -1.28
CA LEU A 152 -17.07 -1.50 -2.39
C LEU A 152 -15.66 -2.00 -2.06
N TRP A 153 -15.16 -1.70 -0.87
CA TRP A 153 -13.86 -2.17 -0.40
C TRP A 153 -13.80 -3.70 -0.37
N GLU A 154 -14.74 -4.35 0.32
CA GLU A 154 -14.75 -5.80 0.52
C GLU A 154 -14.95 -6.57 -0.80
N ARG A 155 -15.85 -6.07 -1.67
CA ARG A 155 -16.18 -6.72 -2.94
C ARG A 155 -15.10 -6.57 -4.01
N ALA A 156 -14.53 -5.38 -4.12
CA ALA A 156 -13.73 -5.01 -5.29
C ALA A 156 -12.33 -4.50 -4.94
N LEU A 157 -12.23 -3.46 -4.10
CA LEU A 157 -10.97 -2.73 -3.98
C LEU A 157 -9.90 -3.50 -3.20
N ALA A 158 -10.27 -4.24 -2.15
CA ALA A 158 -9.30 -5.06 -1.43
C ALA A 158 -8.80 -6.24 -2.27
N PRO A 159 -9.65 -7.04 -2.94
CA PRO A 159 -9.18 -8.06 -3.91
C PRO A 159 -8.31 -7.48 -5.03
N LEU A 160 -8.72 -6.32 -5.58
CA LEU A 160 -7.97 -5.64 -6.62
C LEU A 160 -6.57 -5.23 -6.14
N GLY A 161 -6.47 -4.70 -4.92
CA GLY A 161 -5.20 -4.33 -4.32
C GLY A 161 -4.24 -5.52 -4.18
N GLN A 162 -4.76 -6.67 -3.74
CA GLN A 162 -3.96 -7.90 -3.64
C GLN A 162 -3.47 -8.35 -5.02
N LYS A 163 -4.34 -8.33 -6.03
CA LYS A 163 -4.00 -8.67 -7.42
C LYS A 163 -2.89 -7.76 -7.96
N LEU A 164 -3.08 -6.44 -7.90
CA LEU A 164 -2.13 -5.48 -8.44
C LEU A 164 -0.77 -5.51 -7.71
N LEU A 165 -0.76 -5.66 -6.38
CA LEU A 165 0.48 -5.83 -5.62
C LEU A 165 1.21 -7.11 -6.05
N ALA A 166 0.51 -8.23 -6.19
CA ALA A 166 1.08 -9.50 -6.64
C ALA A 166 1.72 -9.38 -8.04
N GLU A 167 1.01 -8.76 -8.99
CA GLU A 167 1.52 -8.50 -10.34
C GLU A 167 2.80 -7.65 -10.31
N MET A 168 2.84 -6.60 -9.47
CA MET A 168 4.04 -5.75 -9.35
C MET A 168 5.20 -6.46 -8.67
N ILE A 169 4.94 -7.35 -7.73
CA ILE A 169 5.96 -8.20 -7.11
C ILE A 169 6.58 -9.15 -8.15
N ASP A 170 5.77 -9.83 -8.94
CA ASP A 170 6.27 -10.74 -9.98
C ASP A 170 7.00 -9.97 -11.09
N TYR A 171 6.50 -8.79 -11.46
CA TYR A 171 7.19 -7.89 -12.39
C TYR A 171 8.56 -7.47 -11.85
N ALA A 172 8.64 -7.04 -10.60
CA ALA A 172 9.91 -6.62 -9.97
C ALA A 172 10.92 -7.77 -9.87
N LYS A 173 10.46 -9.00 -9.60
CA LYS A 173 11.32 -10.20 -9.59
C LYS A 173 11.94 -10.46 -10.96
N THR A 174 11.15 -10.30 -12.01
CA THR A 174 11.56 -10.58 -13.39
C THR A 174 12.44 -9.48 -13.97
N HIS A 175 12.07 -8.21 -13.77
CA HIS A 175 12.68 -7.08 -14.47
C HIS A 175 13.68 -6.29 -13.62
N GLN A 176 13.75 -6.54 -12.31
CA GLN A 176 14.57 -5.80 -11.34
C GLN A 176 14.28 -4.29 -11.36
N ALA A 177 13.07 -3.93 -11.75
CA ALA A 177 12.54 -2.57 -11.85
C ALA A 177 11.01 -2.60 -11.71
N LEU A 178 10.39 -1.45 -11.59
CA LEU A 178 8.93 -1.29 -11.57
C LEU A 178 8.50 -0.25 -12.60
N PRO A 179 7.33 -0.41 -13.26
CA PRO A 179 6.76 0.63 -14.12
C PRO A 179 6.57 1.92 -13.32
N ALA A 180 6.73 3.07 -13.97
CA ALA A 180 6.61 4.37 -13.32
C ALA A 180 6.00 5.39 -14.28
N LYS A 181 4.67 5.54 -14.26
CA LYS A 181 3.95 6.55 -15.05
C LYS A 181 3.65 7.75 -14.13
N PRO A 182 4.12 8.97 -14.45
CA PRO A 182 3.77 10.17 -13.68
C PRO A 182 2.26 10.36 -13.59
N GLN A 183 1.79 10.85 -12.44
CA GLN A 183 0.40 11.25 -12.28
C GLN A 183 0.14 12.59 -12.98
N ASP A 184 -1.04 12.75 -13.61
CA ASP A 184 -1.47 14.02 -14.18
C ASP A 184 -2.12 14.89 -13.09
N GLU A 185 -1.40 15.91 -12.63
CA GLU A 185 -1.84 16.79 -11.54
C GLU A 185 -3.14 17.55 -11.86
N GLN A 186 -3.53 17.69 -13.12
CA GLN A 186 -4.79 18.34 -13.51
C GLN A 186 -6.03 17.60 -12.98
N PHE A 187 -5.92 16.27 -12.78
CA PHE A 187 -7.01 15.43 -12.28
C PHE A 187 -6.90 15.12 -10.78
N ALA A 188 -5.93 15.73 -10.08
CA ALA A 188 -5.72 15.44 -8.67
C ALA A 188 -6.84 16.00 -7.80
N THR A 189 -7.45 15.14 -6.99
CA THR A 189 -8.39 15.50 -5.94
C THR A 189 -7.94 14.98 -4.59
N LYS A 190 -8.50 15.54 -3.50
CA LYS A 190 -8.14 15.16 -2.13
C LYS A 190 -9.29 14.39 -1.48
N ALA A 191 -8.93 13.39 -0.68
CA ALA A 191 -9.83 12.59 0.14
C ALA A 191 -9.39 12.65 1.62
N PRO A 192 -9.57 13.79 2.30
CA PRO A 192 -9.21 13.92 3.70
C PRO A 192 -10.03 12.96 4.56
N ALA A 193 -9.54 12.67 5.77
CA ALA A 193 -10.32 11.92 6.75
C ALA A 193 -11.69 12.58 6.94
N LEU A 194 -12.74 11.76 7.01
CA LEU A 194 -14.07 12.26 7.34
C LEU A 194 -14.11 12.63 8.83
N ALA A 195 -14.84 13.70 9.15
CA ALA A 195 -15.13 14.00 10.54
C ALA A 195 -15.96 12.87 11.16
N PRO A 196 -15.72 12.54 12.43
CA PRO A 196 -16.48 11.53 13.16
C PRO A 196 -17.97 11.89 13.29
#